data_6409a2e4d8df90370b442abc051ed5d5
#
_entry.id   6409a2e4d8df90370b442abc051ed5d5
#
_cell.length_a   1.000
_cell.length_b   1.000
_cell.length_c   1.000
_cell.angle_alpha   90.00
_cell.angle_beta   90.00
_cell.angle_gamma   90.00
#
_symmetry.space_group_name_H-M   'P 1'
#
loop_
_entity.id
_entity.type
_entity.pdbx_description
1 polymer ?
#
loop_
_entity_poly.entity_id
_entity_poly.type
_entity_poly.pdbx_seq_one_letter_code
_entity_poly.pdbx_strand_id
1 'polypeptide(L)'
;YVVGDPLKELYSNCGLFVLPSHTEGLSLSLLEALSIGARCLVSDIPENTVVTDIYGAAFKPEDTDDLARALERECTQEYPDAMRQQQIQYIHTNFEYDVMLDRYEEVYHHVVGDPLKAMTKKKKKGRVPAGAKA
;
A
#
# COMPACT_ATOMS: atom_id res chain seq x y z
N TYR A 1 -22.46 -4.49 1.92
CA TYR A 1 -21.08 -4.38 2.39
C TYR A 1 -20.44 -5.78 2.36
N VAL A 2 -19.34 -5.92 1.62
CA VAL A 2 -18.65 -7.20 1.41
C VAL A 2 -17.25 -7.10 2.02
N VAL A 3 -16.85 -8.12 2.77
CA VAL A 3 -15.54 -8.20 3.44
C VAL A 3 -15.01 -9.63 3.45
N GLY A 4 -13.75 -9.80 3.78
CA GLY A 4 -13.12 -11.11 3.91
C GLY A 4 -12.98 -11.84 2.58
N ASP A 5 -13.12 -13.17 2.60
CA ASP A 5 -12.89 -14.00 1.42
C ASP A 5 -13.82 -13.69 0.24
N PRO A 6 -15.12 -13.39 0.42
CA PRO A 6 -15.98 -12.97 -0.69
C PRO A 6 -15.48 -11.68 -1.39
N LEU A 7 -14.87 -10.73 -0.66
CA LEU A 7 -14.29 -9.54 -1.25
C LEU A 7 -13.05 -9.87 -2.07
N LYS A 8 -12.20 -10.77 -1.57
CA LYS A 8 -11.03 -11.26 -2.32
C LYS A 8 -11.43 -11.96 -3.61
N GLU A 9 -12.50 -12.77 -3.56
CA GLU A 9 -13.04 -13.43 -4.76
C GLU A 9 -13.52 -12.40 -5.80
N LEU A 10 -14.18 -11.32 -5.35
CA LEU A 10 -14.61 -10.24 -6.25
C LEU A 10 -13.40 -9.58 -6.93
N TYR A 11 -12.37 -9.21 -6.19
CA TYR A 11 -11.16 -8.62 -6.77
C TYR A 11 -10.43 -9.58 -7.70
N SER A 12 -10.31 -10.86 -7.33
CA SER A 12 -9.61 -11.87 -8.14
C SER A 12 -10.30 -12.16 -9.47
N ASN A 13 -11.61 -11.97 -9.54
CA ASN A 13 -12.42 -12.30 -10.71
C ASN A 13 -12.99 -11.06 -11.44
N CYS A 14 -12.71 -9.84 -10.97
CA CYS A 14 -13.13 -8.65 -11.69
C CYS A 14 -12.29 -8.47 -12.95
N GLY A 15 -12.94 -8.11 -14.07
CA GLY A 15 -12.24 -7.77 -15.30
C GLY A 15 -11.49 -6.44 -15.20
N LEU A 16 -12.02 -5.51 -14.40
CA LEU A 16 -11.45 -4.20 -14.15
C LEU A 16 -11.99 -3.64 -12.82
N PHE A 17 -11.09 -3.20 -11.95
CA PHE A 17 -11.45 -2.40 -10.77
C PHE A 17 -11.42 -0.92 -11.13
N VAL A 18 -12.49 -0.18 -10.84
CA VAL A 18 -12.59 1.25 -11.17
C VAL A 18 -12.77 2.07 -9.90
N LEU A 19 -11.91 3.08 -9.71
CA LEU A 19 -11.96 4.01 -8.58
C LEU A 19 -12.08 5.46 -9.05
N PRO A 20 -13.32 5.98 -9.21
CA PRO A 20 -13.59 7.32 -9.74
C PRO A 20 -13.66 8.37 -8.61
N SER A 21 -12.64 8.49 -7.80
CA SER A 21 -12.61 9.39 -6.65
C SER A 21 -12.19 10.80 -7.03
N HIS A 22 -12.76 11.80 -6.37
CA HIS A 22 -12.31 13.20 -6.47
C HIS A 22 -11.17 13.50 -5.50
N THR A 23 -11.15 12.83 -4.36
CA THR A 23 -10.14 13.01 -3.30
C THR A 23 -10.01 11.69 -2.56
N GLU A 24 -8.79 11.33 -2.22
CA GLU A 24 -8.47 10.16 -1.42
C GLU A 24 -7.41 10.53 -0.35
N GLY A 25 -7.23 9.64 0.63
CA GLY A 25 -5.99 9.57 1.36
C GLY A 25 -5.07 8.54 0.68
N LEU A 26 -4.85 7.42 1.34
CA LEU A 26 -4.34 6.20 0.71
C LEU A 26 -5.51 5.22 0.58
N SER A 27 -5.97 4.95 -0.64
CA SER A 27 -7.14 4.09 -0.85
C SER A 27 -6.81 2.63 -0.56
N LEU A 28 -7.33 2.10 0.56
CA LEU A 28 -7.15 0.70 0.93
C LEU A 28 -7.77 -0.26 -0.09
N SER A 29 -8.94 0.09 -0.64
CA SER A 29 -9.59 -0.73 -1.66
C SER A 29 -8.76 -0.84 -2.95
N LEU A 30 -8.04 0.23 -3.30
CA LEU A 30 -7.10 0.23 -4.42
C LEU A 30 -5.89 -0.67 -4.12
N LEU A 31 -5.30 -0.55 -2.94
CA LEU A 31 -4.18 -1.40 -2.52
C LEU A 31 -4.59 -2.88 -2.46
N GLU A 32 -5.77 -3.18 -1.94
CA GLU A 32 -6.32 -4.54 -1.92
C GLU A 32 -6.50 -5.10 -3.33
N ALA A 33 -7.11 -4.34 -4.25
CA ALA A 33 -7.29 -4.75 -5.64
C ALA A 33 -5.93 -5.02 -6.33
N LEU A 34 -4.98 -4.09 -6.17
CA LEU A 34 -3.64 -4.22 -6.75
C LEU A 34 -2.85 -5.40 -6.15
N SER A 35 -2.99 -5.67 -4.84
CA SER A 35 -2.27 -6.75 -4.15
C SER A 35 -2.69 -8.15 -4.63
N ILE A 36 -3.87 -8.28 -5.19
CA ILE A 36 -4.41 -9.52 -5.78
C ILE A 36 -4.15 -9.58 -7.29
N GLY A 37 -3.61 -8.50 -7.86
CA GLY A 37 -3.32 -8.41 -9.28
C GLY A 37 -4.53 -8.02 -10.13
N ALA A 38 -5.54 -7.38 -9.56
CA ALA A 38 -6.64 -6.84 -10.33
C ALA A 38 -6.15 -5.69 -11.22
N ARG A 39 -6.63 -5.64 -12.46
CA ARG A 39 -6.43 -4.49 -13.32
C ARG A 39 -7.18 -3.30 -12.77
N CYS A 40 -6.55 -2.13 -12.65
CA CYS A 40 -7.14 -0.96 -12.03
C CYS A 40 -7.20 0.23 -13.00
N LEU A 41 -8.34 0.93 -12.98
CA LEU A 41 -8.56 2.20 -13.64
C LEU A 41 -8.99 3.23 -12.57
N VAL A 42 -8.22 4.30 -12.41
CA VAL A 42 -8.43 5.27 -11.34
C VAL A 42 -8.55 6.69 -11.88
N SER A 43 -9.15 7.59 -11.13
CA SER A 43 -9.06 9.02 -11.43
C SER A 43 -7.62 9.50 -11.31
N ASP A 44 -7.19 10.37 -12.23
CA ASP A 44 -5.86 11.00 -12.25
C ASP A 44 -5.76 12.07 -11.17
N ILE A 45 -5.64 11.61 -9.92
CA ILE A 45 -5.35 12.40 -8.75
C ILE A 45 -4.05 11.90 -8.09
N PRO A 46 -3.25 12.77 -7.46
CA PRO A 46 -1.95 12.38 -6.90
C PRO A 46 -1.99 11.17 -5.97
N GLU A 47 -3.04 11.07 -5.16
CA GLU A 47 -3.22 10.00 -4.17
C GLU A 47 -3.40 8.62 -4.82
N ASN A 48 -4.01 8.57 -5.99
CA ASN A 48 -4.19 7.34 -6.74
C ASN A 48 -2.96 7.03 -7.59
N THR A 49 -2.44 8.02 -8.30
CA THR A 49 -1.35 7.83 -9.26
C THR A 49 -0.04 7.43 -8.61
N VAL A 50 0.21 7.87 -7.37
CA VAL A 50 1.39 7.43 -6.59
C VAL A 50 1.43 5.92 -6.35
N VAL A 51 0.27 5.28 -6.32
CA VAL A 51 0.15 3.82 -6.11
C VAL A 51 0.09 3.06 -7.44
N THR A 52 -0.57 3.65 -8.45
CA THR A 52 -0.85 2.98 -9.73
C THR A 52 0.15 3.30 -10.83
N ASP A 53 1.08 4.22 -10.63
CA ASP A 53 1.97 4.83 -11.63
C ASP A 53 2.56 3.84 -12.66
N ILE A 54 2.85 2.62 -12.24
CA ILE A 54 3.43 1.58 -13.09
C ILE A 54 2.39 0.55 -13.55
N TYR A 55 1.35 0.28 -12.75
CA TYR A 55 0.48 -0.91 -12.90
C TYR A 55 -1.00 -0.60 -13.05
N GLY A 56 -1.40 0.66 -13.09
CA GLY A 56 -2.78 1.08 -13.30
C GLY A 56 -2.92 2.04 -14.46
N ALA A 57 -4.16 2.18 -14.92
CA ALA A 57 -4.54 3.20 -15.88
C ALA A 57 -5.24 4.36 -15.16
N ALA A 58 -5.12 5.56 -15.70
CA ALA A 58 -5.80 6.73 -15.17
C ALA A 58 -6.71 7.38 -16.22
N PHE A 59 -7.73 8.08 -15.71
CA PHE A 59 -8.61 8.93 -16.51
C PHE A 59 -8.76 10.28 -15.81
N LYS A 60 -9.07 11.31 -16.58
CA LYS A 60 -9.21 12.67 -16.08
C LYS A 60 -10.44 12.80 -15.18
N PRO A 61 -10.27 13.30 -13.92
CA PRO A 61 -11.40 13.52 -13.02
C PRO A 61 -12.47 14.42 -13.64
N GLU A 62 -13.74 14.15 -13.33
CA GLU A 62 -14.90 14.91 -13.81
C GLU A 62 -15.11 14.91 -15.34
N ASP A 63 -14.39 14.06 -16.08
CA ASP A 63 -14.50 13.94 -17.53
C ASP A 63 -15.10 12.56 -17.89
N THR A 64 -16.42 12.53 -18.12
CA THR A 64 -17.15 11.31 -18.43
C THR A 64 -16.75 10.73 -19.78
N ASP A 65 -16.36 11.56 -20.74
CA ASP A 65 -15.93 11.11 -22.06
C ASP A 65 -14.54 10.46 -21.99
N ASP A 66 -13.67 10.99 -21.13
CA ASP A 66 -12.37 10.38 -20.89
C ASP A 66 -12.50 9.06 -20.13
N LEU A 67 -13.36 8.99 -19.12
CA LEU A 67 -13.68 7.74 -18.43
C LEU A 67 -14.22 6.69 -19.41
N ALA A 68 -15.14 7.07 -20.31
CA ALA A 68 -15.70 6.14 -21.29
C ALA A 68 -14.62 5.58 -22.24
N ARG A 69 -13.75 6.45 -22.76
CA ARG A 69 -12.60 6.02 -23.59
C ARG A 69 -11.62 5.13 -22.82
N ALA A 70 -11.35 5.46 -21.56
CA ALA A 70 -10.48 4.66 -20.70
C ALA A 70 -11.07 3.29 -20.42
N LEU A 71 -12.36 3.21 -20.10
CA LEU A 71 -13.08 1.94 -19.91
C LEU A 71 -13.03 1.05 -21.15
N GLU A 72 -13.32 1.62 -22.34
CA GLU A 72 -13.27 0.89 -23.59
C GLU A 72 -11.85 0.33 -23.84
N ARG A 73 -10.84 1.15 -23.67
CA ARG A 73 -9.43 0.73 -23.79
C ARG A 73 -9.07 -0.38 -22.82
N GLU A 74 -9.36 -0.18 -21.54
CA GLU A 74 -8.94 -1.12 -20.49
C GLU A 74 -9.71 -2.44 -20.52
N CYS A 75 -10.97 -2.45 -20.96
CA CYS A 75 -11.76 -3.67 -21.12
C CYS A 75 -11.37 -4.49 -22.34
N THR A 76 -10.75 -3.88 -23.37
CA THR A 76 -10.40 -4.56 -24.62
C THR A 76 -8.94 -5.02 -24.68
N GLN A 77 -8.06 -4.47 -23.87
CA GLN A 77 -6.66 -4.85 -23.85
C GLN A 77 -6.43 -6.08 -22.97
N GLU A 78 -5.51 -6.94 -23.39
CA GLU A 78 -5.02 -8.02 -22.53
C GLU A 78 -4.20 -7.46 -21.36
N TYR A 79 -4.31 -8.13 -20.21
CA TYR A 79 -3.48 -7.86 -19.04
C TYR A 79 -2.61 -9.08 -18.76
N PRO A 80 -1.33 -9.10 -19.22
CA PRO A 80 -0.49 -10.27 -19.16
C PRO A 80 -0.22 -10.72 -17.73
N ASP A 81 -0.18 -12.03 -17.49
CA ASP A 81 0.11 -12.61 -16.17
C ASP A 81 1.45 -12.15 -15.61
N ALA A 82 2.46 -11.95 -16.46
CA ALA A 82 3.75 -11.42 -16.04
C ALA A 82 3.63 -10.01 -15.42
N MET A 83 2.82 -9.14 -16.01
CA MET A 83 2.56 -7.80 -15.47
C MET A 83 1.77 -7.87 -14.16
N ARG A 84 0.78 -8.76 -14.08
CA ARG A 84 0.01 -9.04 -12.86
C ARG A 84 0.92 -9.47 -11.70
N GLN A 85 1.85 -10.38 -11.94
CA GLN A 85 2.79 -10.84 -10.93
C GLN A 85 3.75 -9.74 -10.48
N GLN A 86 4.23 -8.92 -11.39
CA GLN A 86 5.07 -7.76 -11.07
C GLN A 86 4.31 -6.73 -10.22
N GLN A 87 3.05 -6.46 -10.55
CA GLN A 87 2.17 -5.60 -9.76
C GLN A 87 2.01 -6.11 -8.32
N ILE A 88 1.66 -7.39 -8.15
CA ILE A 88 1.52 -8.02 -6.84
C ILE A 88 2.81 -7.85 -6.04
N GLN A 89 3.95 -8.20 -6.63
CA GLN A 89 5.25 -8.08 -5.99
C GLN A 89 5.57 -6.63 -5.59
N TYR A 90 5.25 -5.66 -6.46
CA TYR A 90 5.45 -4.23 -6.18
C TYR A 90 4.64 -3.77 -4.97
N ILE A 91 3.36 -4.14 -4.89
CA ILE A 91 2.49 -3.77 -3.77
C ILE A 91 2.99 -4.41 -2.47
N HIS A 92 3.32 -5.69 -2.48
CA HIS A 92 3.87 -6.36 -1.30
C HIS A 92 5.19 -5.74 -0.83
N THR A 93 6.05 -5.34 -1.76
CA THR A 93 7.35 -4.76 -1.40
C THR A 93 7.24 -3.34 -0.83
N ASN A 94 6.23 -2.55 -1.24
CA ASN A 94 6.19 -1.12 -0.94
C ASN A 94 5.08 -0.71 0.04
N PHE A 95 3.99 -1.49 0.12
CA PHE A 95 2.77 -1.11 0.82
C PHE A 95 2.27 -2.16 1.82
N GLU A 96 3.01 -3.25 2.04
CA GLU A 96 2.66 -4.22 3.08
C GLU A 96 2.72 -3.58 4.47
N TYR A 97 1.89 -4.09 5.37
CA TYR A 97 1.75 -3.54 6.73
C TYR A 97 3.08 -3.47 7.48
N ASP A 98 3.89 -4.53 7.40
CA ASP A 98 5.18 -4.59 8.07
C ASP A 98 6.16 -3.55 7.48
N VAL A 99 6.16 -3.35 6.18
CA VAL A 99 6.97 -2.31 5.51
C VAL A 99 6.57 -0.91 5.99
N MET A 100 5.28 -0.68 6.17
CA MET A 100 4.79 0.59 6.71
C MET A 100 5.19 0.77 8.18
N LEU A 101 5.08 -0.29 8.99
CA LEU A 101 5.52 -0.25 10.40
C LEU A 101 7.00 0.09 10.53
N ASP A 102 7.87 -0.57 9.75
CA ASP A 102 9.30 -0.29 9.75
C ASP A 102 9.60 1.18 9.44
N ARG A 103 8.90 1.75 8.44
CA ARG A 103 9.05 3.18 8.11
C ARG A 103 8.57 4.11 9.22
N TYR A 104 7.47 3.75 9.91
CA TYR A 104 7.03 4.51 11.08
C TYR A 104 8.04 4.41 12.23
N GLU A 105 8.58 3.23 12.50
CA GLU A 105 9.61 3.04 13.52
C GLU A 105 10.84 3.89 13.22
N GLU A 106 11.31 3.93 11.99
CA GLU A 106 12.43 4.80 11.57
C GLU A 106 12.17 6.27 11.88
N VAL A 107 10.96 6.77 11.58
CA VAL A 107 10.59 8.16 11.90
C VAL A 107 10.57 8.39 13.40
N TYR A 108 10.00 7.47 14.19
CA TYR A 108 10.00 7.57 15.65
C TYR A 108 11.41 7.53 16.21
N HIS A 109 12.28 6.64 15.74
CA HIS A 109 13.68 6.59 16.15
C HIS A 109 14.43 7.87 15.81
N HIS A 110 14.12 8.49 14.68
CA HIS A 110 14.74 9.77 14.27
C HIS A 110 14.30 10.92 15.19
N VAL A 111 13.03 10.97 15.57
CA VAL A 111 12.45 12.10 16.35
C VAL A 111 12.71 11.96 17.85
N VAL A 112 12.54 10.75 18.42
CA VAL A 112 12.57 10.53 19.88
C VAL A 112 13.91 9.93 20.34
N GLY A 113 14.78 9.55 19.40
CA GLY A 113 15.93 8.69 19.66
C GLY A 113 15.51 7.24 19.89
N ASP A 114 16.49 6.35 19.97
CA ASP A 114 16.23 4.91 20.16
C ASP A 114 15.82 4.60 21.60
N PRO A 115 14.51 4.37 21.91
CA PRO A 115 14.07 4.14 23.30
C PRO A 115 14.66 2.85 23.87
N LEU A 116 14.95 1.84 23.05
CA LEU A 116 15.58 0.59 23.48
C LEU A 116 17.03 0.81 23.89
N LYS A 117 17.78 1.65 23.16
CA LYS A 117 19.15 2.04 23.56
C LYS A 117 19.14 2.91 24.81
N ALA A 118 18.12 3.75 25.01
CA ALA A 118 17.95 4.54 26.23
C ALA A 118 17.62 3.64 27.42
N MET A 119 16.77 2.62 27.28
CA MET A 119 16.41 1.66 28.31
C MET A 119 17.59 0.73 28.66
N THR A 120 18.37 0.27 27.71
CA THR A 120 19.57 -0.57 27.97
C THR A 120 20.69 0.22 28.63
N LYS A 121 20.85 1.51 28.33
CA LYS A 121 21.79 2.39 29.07
C LYS A 121 21.36 2.61 30.53
N LYS A 122 20.05 2.73 30.80
CA LYS A 122 19.54 2.83 32.17
C LYS A 122 19.76 1.53 33.01
N LYS A 123 19.57 0.36 32.40
CA LYS A 123 19.84 -0.93 33.04
C LYS A 123 21.33 -1.15 33.36
N LYS A 124 22.25 -0.65 32.54
CA LYS A 124 23.70 -0.73 32.83
C LYS A 124 24.17 0.22 33.93
N LYS A 125 23.51 1.38 34.12
CA LYS A 125 23.83 2.32 35.18
C LYS A 125 23.26 1.91 36.56
N GLY A 126 22.28 1.00 36.63
CA GLY A 126 21.64 0.53 37.84
C GLY A 126 22.21 -0.78 38.41
N ARG A 127 23.27 -1.35 37.84
CA ARG A 127 23.96 -2.50 38.45
C ARG A 127 24.94 -2.01 39.51
N VAL A 128 24.52 -2.04 40.75
CA VAL A 128 25.41 -1.96 41.90
C VAL A 128 26.36 -3.17 41.84
N PRO A 129 27.68 -2.99 41.92
CA PRO A 129 28.61 -4.13 41.95
C PRO A 129 28.35 -4.98 43.20
N ALA A 130 27.98 -6.25 42.96
CA ALA A 130 27.95 -7.25 44.02
C ALA A 130 29.40 -7.57 44.40
N GLY A 131 29.81 -7.18 45.59
CA GLY A 131 31.10 -7.62 46.12
C GLY A 131 31.75 -6.63 47.06
N ALA A 132 31.23 -6.47 48.25
CA ALA A 132 32.02 -6.16 49.45
C ALA A 132 31.62 -7.16 50.51
N LYS A 133 32.38 -8.25 50.60
CA LYS A 133 32.40 -9.08 51.80
C LYS A 133 33.34 -8.41 52.80
N ALA A 134 32.80 -8.10 53.98
CA ALA A 134 33.57 -7.92 55.20
C ALA A 134 34.03 -9.26 55.67
#